data_80a9554f6c058dd7e9de22aedaa37cf9
#
_entry.id   80a9554f6c058dd7e9de22aedaa37cf9
#
_cell.length_a   1.000
_cell.length_b   1.000
_cell.length_c   1.000
_cell.angle_alpha   90.00
_cell.angle_beta   90.00
_cell.angle_gamma   90.00
#
_symmetry.space_group_name_H-M   'P 1'
#
loop_
_entity.id
_entity.type
_entity.pdbx_description
1 polymer ?
#
loop_
_entity_poly.entity_id
_entity_poly.type
_entity_poly.pdbx_seq_one_letter_code
_entity_poly.pdbx_strand_id
1 'polypeptide(L)'
;MATAILDTGDRTFFTRLNRILFTNPFAVEPREVSELLCTEVVIDRQAPHLFTTLIPVVEARFERLAARGFDTLRPFHGEDRELLEHARLFLVYHRFVPQLDRLIAAEIDSGKPEPVSFSRDVLGALTERGFSERVAERHLGLFWQLRRAYYFIDSGLLGTSPCMKQLRHSLWNNVFTYDARVYDRYLWNRMEDFSTLILGETGTGKGQAAAAIGRSGYIPFDARSSRFKASFTASFITINLSEFPETLIESELFGHRKGAFTGAVDNHQGVFERCSEHGALLLDEIGDASLGVQIKLLRVVQDREFTPVGSHTPQRFAGRVIAATHQRLNELRHEGRFRDDFFYRLSADIITVPTL
;
A
#
# COMPACT_ATOMS: atom_id res chain seq x y z
N MET A 1 -12.24 16.56 34.30
CA MET A 1 -11.18 17.45 33.76
C MET A 1 -11.85 18.42 32.80
N ALA A 2 -11.50 19.70 32.77
CA ALA A 2 -12.04 20.64 31.83
C ALA A 2 -11.60 20.25 30.40
N THR A 3 -12.53 20.30 29.45
CA THR A 3 -12.25 20.05 28.04
C THR A 3 -11.37 21.18 27.50
N ALA A 4 -10.20 20.84 26.96
CA ALA A 4 -9.35 21.82 26.30
C ALA A 4 -9.82 22.05 24.87
N ILE A 5 -9.71 23.29 24.40
CA ILE A 5 -10.06 23.72 23.05
C ILE A 5 -8.84 24.44 22.47
N LEU A 6 -8.51 24.14 21.20
CA LEU A 6 -7.49 24.88 20.47
C LEU A 6 -7.94 26.34 20.27
N ASP A 7 -7.03 27.29 20.44
CA ASP A 7 -7.29 28.66 20.00
C ASP A 7 -7.43 28.74 18.47
N THR A 8 -7.98 29.84 17.97
CA THR A 8 -8.25 30.02 16.54
C THR A 8 -6.98 29.90 15.68
N GLY A 9 -5.84 30.38 16.16
CA GLY A 9 -4.57 30.34 15.44
C GLY A 9 -4.02 28.91 15.33
N ASP A 10 -4.03 28.16 16.44
CA ASP A 10 -3.58 26.77 16.48
C ASP A 10 -4.54 25.88 15.68
N ARG A 11 -5.85 26.05 15.80
CA ARG A 11 -6.83 25.30 15.00
C ARG A 11 -6.64 25.52 13.51
N THR A 12 -6.48 26.77 13.08
CA THR A 12 -6.25 27.12 11.66
C THR A 12 -4.96 26.46 11.16
N PHE A 13 -3.89 26.50 11.94
CA PHE A 13 -2.62 25.87 11.58
C PHE A 13 -2.76 24.35 11.44
N PHE A 14 -3.30 23.67 12.44
CA PHE A 14 -3.45 22.21 12.39
C PHE A 14 -4.44 21.74 11.34
N THR A 15 -5.48 22.51 11.03
CA THR A 15 -6.39 22.21 9.92
C THR A 15 -5.68 22.26 8.57
N ARG A 16 -4.86 23.30 8.32
CA ARG A 16 -4.05 23.41 7.10
C ARG A 16 -2.98 22.31 7.02
N LEU A 17 -2.30 22.04 8.13
CA LEU A 17 -1.34 20.94 8.23
C LEU A 17 -1.99 19.60 7.86
N ASN A 18 -3.15 19.29 8.46
CA ASN A 18 -3.86 18.04 8.18
C ASN A 18 -4.22 17.90 6.70
N ARG A 19 -4.64 18.98 6.04
CA ARG A 19 -4.89 18.96 4.60
C ARG A 19 -3.65 18.51 3.82
N ILE A 20 -2.47 19.05 4.15
CA ILE A 20 -1.21 18.69 3.50
C ILE A 20 -0.81 17.25 3.80
N LEU A 21 -0.93 16.79 5.05
CA LEU A 21 -0.52 15.45 5.47
C LEU A 21 -1.30 14.33 4.77
N PHE A 22 -2.57 14.59 4.45
CA PHE A 22 -3.42 13.61 3.76
C PHE A 22 -3.47 13.77 2.23
N THR A 23 -2.79 14.79 1.70
CA THR A 23 -2.61 14.92 0.25
C THR A 23 -1.58 13.91 -0.24
N ASN A 24 -1.81 13.39 -1.45
CA ASN A 24 -0.84 12.52 -2.11
C ASN A 24 0.53 13.22 -2.21
N PRO A 25 1.63 12.62 -1.69
CA PRO A 25 2.94 13.26 -1.62
C PRO A 25 3.52 13.63 -3.00
N PHE A 26 3.06 12.98 -4.06
CA PHE A 26 3.45 13.28 -5.44
C PHE A 26 2.60 14.39 -6.08
N ALA A 27 1.60 14.93 -5.37
CA ALA A 27 0.73 16.01 -5.81
C ALA A 27 0.82 17.27 -4.93
N VAL A 28 1.53 17.22 -3.79
CA VAL A 28 1.67 18.39 -2.90
C VAL A 28 2.40 19.52 -3.61
N GLU A 29 1.76 20.69 -3.65
CA GLU A 29 2.34 21.88 -4.23
C GLU A 29 3.25 22.59 -3.18
N PRO A 30 4.49 22.95 -3.54
CA PRO A 30 5.40 23.69 -2.64
C PRO A 30 4.81 24.97 -2.09
N ARG A 31 3.92 25.63 -2.85
CA ARG A 31 3.19 26.81 -2.41
C ARG A 31 2.33 26.57 -1.19
N GLU A 32 1.63 25.43 -1.12
CA GLU A 32 0.78 25.09 0.04
C GLU A 32 1.61 24.94 1.32
N VAL A 33 2.80 24.36 1.20
CA VAL A 33 3.74 24.24 2.32
C VAL A 33 4.32 25.60 2.70
N SER A 34 4.70 26.43 1.72
CA SER A 34 5.19 27.81 1.97
C SER A 34 4.16 28.67 2.67
N GLU A 35 2.88 28.59 2.26
CA GLU A 35 1.78 29.31 2.92
C GLU A 35 1.57 28.87 4.36
N LEU A 36 1.76 27.58 4.67
CA LEU A 36 1.69 27.07 6.05
C LEU A 36 2.86 27.58 6.90
N LEU A 37 4.06 27.61 6.31
CA LEU A 37 5.26 28.11 6.98
C LEU A 37 5.28 29.63 7.17
N CYS A 38 4.34 30.36 6.55
CA CYS A 38 4.36 31.84 6.50
C CYS A 38 5.69 32.40 6.00
N THR A 39 6.31 31.72 5.04
CA THR A 39 7.60 32.12 4.44
C THR A 39 7.39 32.48 2.97
N GLU A 40 8.07 33.54 2.51
CA GLU A 40 8.15 33.89 1.07
C GLU A 40 9.20 33.03 0.33
N VAL A 41 9.85 32.12 1.03
CA VAL A 41 10.88 31.25 0.44
C VAL A 41 10.23 30.29 -0.52
N VAL A 42 10.58 30.40 -1.80
CA VAL A 42 10.18 29.43 -2.83
C VAL A 42 10.85 28.10 -2.49
N ILE A 43 10.08 27.15 -1.98
CA ILE A 43 10.57 25.79 -1.76
C ILE A 43 10.70 25.13 -3.12
N ASP A 44 11.89 24.58 -3.40
CA ASP A 44 12.16 23.86 -4.65
C ASP A 44 11.19 22.67 -4.78
N ARG A 45 10.47 22.63 -5.92
CA ARG A 45 9.55 21.54 -6.26
C ARG A 45 10.23 20.16 -6.35
N GLN A 46 11.54 20.13 -6.49
CA GLN A 46 12.34 18.92 -6.56
C GLN A 46 12.97 18.54 -5.21
N ALA A 47 12.74 19.31 -4.14
CA ALA A 47 13.29 19.00 -2.84
C ALA A 47 12.72 17.67 -2.35
N PRO A 48 13.54 16.62 -2.19
CA PRO A 48 13.08 15.29 -1.75
C PRO A 48 12.56 15.29 -0.31
N HIS A 49 12.49 16.46 0.33
CA HIS A 49 12.23 16.64 1.77
C HIS A 49 11.17 17.70 2.07
N LEU A 50 10.21 17.93 1.16
CA LEU A 50 9.18 18.96 1.36
C LEU A 50 8.48 18.83 2.74
N PHE A 51 8.15 17.62 3.16
CA PHE A 51 7.53 17.36 4.47
C PHE A 51 8.49 17.57 5.65
N THR A 52 9.80 17.39 5.47
CA THR A 52 10.77 17.58 6.56
C THR A 52 10.90 19.03 6.98
N THR A 53 10.59 19.99 6.08
CA THR A 53 10.59 21.43 6.42
C THR A 53 9.46 21.79 7.40
N LEU A 54 8.41 20.97 7.48
CA LEU A 54 7.31 21.16 8.41
C LEU A 54 7.64 20.72 9.84
N ILE A 55 8.61 19.81 10.04
CA ILE A 55 8.91 19.22 11.34
C ILE A 55 9.17 20.28 12.40
N PRO A 56 10.15 21.20 12.24
CA PRO A 56 10.48 22.18 13.29
C PRO A 56 9.32 23.13 13.60
N VAL A 57 8.48 23.44 12.60
CA VAL A 57 7.33 24.32 12.81
C VAL A 57 6.22 23.62 13.61
N VAL A 58 5.98 22.33 13.31
CA VAL A 58 5.00 21.53 14.05
C VAL A 58 5.50 21.27 15.49
N GLU A 59 6.79 20.98 15.68
CA GLU A 59 7.41 20.85 17.01
C GLU A 59 7.23 22.11 17.83
N ALA A 60 7.57 23.28 17.31
CA ALA A 60 7.42 24.56 17.99
C ALA A 60 5.95 24.86 18.38
N ARG A 61 4.96 24.38 17.60
CA ARG A 61 3.54 24.48 17.96
C ARG A 61 3.21 23.58 19.17
N PHE A 62 3.71 22.38 19.21
CA PHE A 62 3.52 21.50 20.36
C PHE A 62 4.26 21.98 21.61
N GLU A 63 5.44 22.58 21.49
CA GLU A 63 6.14 23.21 22.62
C GLU A 63 5.30 24.34 23.23
N ARG A 64 4.66 25.17 22.40
CA ARG A 64 3.73 26.22 22.89
C ARG A 64 2.51 25.64 23.60
N LEU A 65 1.93 24.54 23.09
CA LEU A 65 0.84 23.84 23.77
C LEU A 65 1.29 23.27 25.12
N ALA A 66 2.50 22.68 25.16
CA ALA A 66 3.10 22.16 26.39
C ALA A 66 3.35 23.27 27.45
N ALA A 67 3.86 24.43 27.03
CA ALA A 67 4.03 25.60 27.90
C ALA A 67 2.71 26.10 28.50
N ARG A 68 1.57 25.79 27.86
CA ARG A 68 0.21 26.06 28.36
C ARG A 68 -0.38 24.92 29.20
N GLY A 69 0.43 23.86 29.52
CA GLY A 69 0.01 22.70 30.29
C GLY A 69 -0.66 21.58 29.47
N PHE A 70 -0.53 21.57 28.14
CA PHE A 70 -1.12 20.57 27.26
C PHE A 70 -0.05 19.67 26.64
N ASP A 71 0.61 18.85 27.46
CA ASP A 71 1.66 17.92 27.02
C ASP A 71 1.12 16.69 26.28
N THR A 72 -0.15 16.33 26.54
CA THR A 72 -0.79 15.14 25.98
C THR A 72 -2.08 15.47 25.24
N LEU A 73 -2.57 14.51 24.47
CA LEU A 73 -3.84 14.64 23.73
C LEU A 73 -5.09 14.44 24.60
N ARG A 74 -4.92 13.96 25.85
CA ARG A 74 -6.04 13.58 26.73
C ARG A 74 -7.06 14.68 27.02
N PRO A 75 -6.68 15.97 27.18
CA PRO A 75 -7.64 17.04 27.44
C PRO A 75 -8.48 17.42 26.21
N PHE A 76 -8.03 17.06 25.00
CA PHE A 76 -8.70 17.43 23.75
C PHE A 76 -9.70 16.37 23.31
N HIS A 77 -10.81 16.81 22.67
CA HIS A 77 -11.87 15.95 22.18
C HIS A 77 -12.33 16.37 20.78
N GLY A 78 -13.07 15.48 20.11
CA GLY A 78 -13.62 15.74 18.78
C GLY A 78 -12.56 16.11 17.74
N GLU A 79 -12.87 17.12 16.93
CA GLU A 79 -12.01 17.57 15.83
C GLU A 79 -10.63 18.05 16.30
N ASP A 80 -10.56 18.82 17.39
CA ASP A 80 -9.28 19.32 17.91
C ASP A 80 -8.33 18.18 18.28
N ARG A 81 -8.86 17.11 18.87
CA ARG A 81 -8.08 15.91 19.17
C ARG A 81 -7.59 15.23 17.90
N GLU A 82 -8.44 15.03 16.90
CA GLU A 82 -8.09 14.41 15.63
C GLU A 82 -6.97 15.19 14.90
N LEU A 83 -7.09 16.52 14.85
CA LEU A 83 -6.07 17.39 14.27
C LEU A 83 -4.70 17.22 14.93
N LEU A 84 -4.67 17.18 16.27
CA LEU A 84 -3.44 17.00 17.02
C LEU A 84 -2.89 15.58 16.95
N GLU A 85 -3.74 14.56 16.90
CA GLU A 85 -3.34 13.16 16.70
C GLU A 85 -2.56 13.00 15.39
N HIS A 86 -3.10 13.52 14.28
CA HIS A 86 -2.43 13.44 12.97
C HIS A 86 -1.09 14.20 12.97
N ALA A 87 -1.03 15.37 13.58
CA ALA A 87 0.22 16.12 13.69
C ALA A 87 1.28 15.39 14.54
N ARG A 88 0.87 14.69 15.60
CA ARG A 88 1.77 13.86 16.42
C ARG A 88 2.25 12.62 15.64
N LEU A 89 1.35 11.95 14.92
CA LEU A 89 1.71 10.82 14.07
C LEU A 89 2.74 11.22 13.02
N PHE A 90 2.56 12.40 12.40
CA PHE A 90 3.52 12.96 11.47
C PHE A 90 4.92 13.12 12.07
N LEU A 91 5.04 13.73 13.26
CA LEU A 91 6.33 13.90 13.93
C LEU A 91 6.97 12.56 14.28
N VAL A 92 6.20 11.62 14.85
CA VAL A 92 6.72 10.30 15.22
C VAL A 92 7.16 9.55 13.98
N TYR A 93 6.35 9.54 12.91
CA TYR A 93 6.72 8.90 11.65
C TYR A 93 8.07 9.40 11.12
N HIS A 94 8.23 10.72 10.98
CA HIS A 94 9.45 11.31 10.41
C HIS A 94 10.69 11.07 11.26
N ARG A 95 10.54 11.03 12.59
CA ARG A 95 11.62 10.68 13.51
C ARG A 95 12.21 9.30 13.24
N PHE A 96 11.38 8.33 12.79
CA PHE A 96 11.81 6.95 12.61
C PHE A 96 12.00 6.55 11.12
N VAL A 97 11.87 7.48 10.17
CA VAL A 97 12.11 7.22 8.74
C VAL A 97 13.48 6.56 8.49
N PRO A 98 14.61 7.03 9.07
CA PRO A 98 15.91 6.39 8.83
C PRO A 98 15.99 4.93 9.32
N GLN A 99 15.27 4.59 10.40
CA GLN A 99 15.21 3.22 10.91
C GLN A 99 14.33 2.34 10.01
N LEU A 100 13.21 2.88 9.53
CA LEU A 100 12.34 2.20 8.57
C LEU A 100 13.08 1.91 7.27
N ASP A 101 13.91 2.82 6.77
CA ASP A 101 14.73 2.61 5.56
C ASP A 101 15.73 1.48 5.73
N ARG A 102 16.41 1.43 6.87
CA ARG A 102 17.33 0.33 7.17
C ARG A 102 16.61 -1.00 7.26
N LEU A 103 15.39 -1.00 7.81
CA LEU A 103 14.57 -2.21 7.90
C LEU A 103 14.12 -2.68 6.50
N ILE A 104 13.77 -1.77 5.58
CA ILE A 104 13.47 -2.10 4.18
C ILE A 104 14.67 -2.79 3.53
N ALA A 105 15.86 -2.19 3.65
CA ALA A 105 17.08 -2.78 3.09
C ALA A 105 17.37 -4.16 3.66
N ALA A 106 17.28 -4.33 4.99
CA ALA A 106 17.51 -5.62 5.64
C ALA A 106 16.51 -6.71 5.20
N GLU A 107 15.22 -6.38 5.02
CA GLU A 107 14.24 -7.34 4.52
C GLU A 107 14.40 -7.64 3.02
N ILE A 108 14.90 -6.70 2.22
CA ILE A 108 15.26 -6.98 0.82
C ILE A 108 16.40 -8.00 0.77
N ASP A 109 17.42 -7.85 1.60
CA ASP A 109 18.58 -8.73 1.62
C ASP A 109 18.26 -10.12 2.19
N SER A 110 17.47 -10.20 3.26
CA SER A 110 17.18 -11.47 3.95
C SER A 110 15.99 -12.24 3.38
N GLY A 111 15.06 -11.56 2.73
CA GLY A 111 13.79 -12.13 2.26
C GLY A 111 12.82 -12.52 3.38
N LYS A 112 13.06 -12.13 4.63
CA LYS A 112 12.31 -12.55 5.82
C LYS A 112 11.93 -11.34 6.69
N PRO A 113 10.88 -11.47 7.56
CA PRO A 113 10.57 -10.42 8.52
C PRO A 113 11.75 -10.19 9.48
N GLU A 114 12.28 -8.98 9.52
CA GLU A 114 13.39 -8.62 10.40
C GLU A 114 12.90 -8.06 11.74
N PRO A 115 13.71 -8.14 12.84
CA PRO A 115 13.36 -7.54 14.12
C PRO A 115 13.25 -6.02 14.02
N VAL A 116 12.15 -5.45 14.53
CA VAL A 116 11.95 -4.02 14.63
C VAL A 116 12.54 -3.51 15.93
N SER A 117 13.87 -3.34 15.98
CA SER A 117 14.62 -2.99 17.19
C SER A 117 14.17 -1.69 17.85
N PHE A 118 13.62 -0.77 17.07
CA PHE A 118 13.11 0.55 17.51
C PHE A 118 11.60 0.55 17.84
N SER A 119 10.93 -0.61 17.83
CA SER A 119 9.48 -0.70 18.06
C SER A 119 9.06 -0.13 19.41
N ARG A 120 9.84 -0.41 20.48
CA ARG A 120 9.55 0.11 21.82
C ARG A 120 9.58 1.63 21.88
N ASP A 121 10.52 2.25 21.16
CA ASP A 121 10.66 3.71 21.11
C ASP A 121 9.49 4.35 20.37
N VAL A 122 9.02 3.74 19.25
CA VAL A 122 7.83 4.21 18.52
C VAL A 122 6.58 4.07 19.40
N LEU A 123 6.36 2.89 19.98
CA LEU A 123 5.19 2.63 20.83
C LEU A 123 5.19 3.53 22.05
N GLY A 124 6.34 3.72 22.73
CA GLY A 124 6.52 4.64 23.84
C GLY A 124 6.20 6.08 23.45
N ALA A 125 6.77 6.56 22.34
CA ALA A 125 6.51 7.92 21.83
C ALA A 125 5.03 8.21 21.55
N LEU A 126 4.25 7.20 21.15
CA LEU A 126 2.82 7.32 20.91
C LEU A 126 2.02 7.21 22.24
N THR A 127 2.30 6.20 23.06
CA THR A 127 1.53 5.96 24.31
C THR A 127 1.71 7.06 25.35
N GLU A 128 2.91 7.62 25.50
CA GLU A 128 3.19 8.78 26.35
C GLU A 128 2.34 10.01 25.94
N ARG A 129 1.99 10.13 24.68
CA ARG A 129 1.17 11.24 24.15
C ARG A 129 -0.33 10.98 24.21
N GLY A 130 -0.77 9.79 24.67
CA GLY A 130 -2.18 9.49 24.95
C GLY A 130 -2.84 8.57 23.91
N PHE A 131 -2.09 7.93 23.03
CA PHE A 131 -2.59 6.84 22.20
C PHE A 131 -2.69 5.55 23.04
N SER A 132 -3.68 4.70 22.78
CA SER A 132 -3.70 3.36 23.38
C SER A 132 -2.68 2.45 22.71
N GLU A 133 -2.21 1.41 23.40
CA GLU A 133 -1.24 0.43 22.87
C GLU A 133 -1.70 -0.15 21.51
N ARG A 134 -2.96 -0.59 21.43
CA ARG A 134 -3.55 -1.15 20.20
C ARG A 134 -3.51 -0.15 19.04
N VAL A 135 -3.77 1.13 19.32
CA VAL A 135 -3.72 2.19 18.31
C VAL A 135 -2.27 2.47 17.91
N ALA A 136 -1.34 2.47 18.85
CA ALA A 136 0.08 2.65 18.58
C ALA A 136 0.66 1.51 17.71
N GLU A 137 0.33 0.25 18.01
CA GLU A 137 0.72 -0.91 17.19
C GLU A 137 0.18 -0.82 15.77
N ARG A 138 -1.10 -0.45 15.60
CA ARG A 138 -1.69 -0.22 14.27
C ARG A 138 -0.95 0.86 13.49
N HIS A 139 -0.61 1.98 14.14
CA HIS A 139 0.10 3.08 13.48
C HIS A 139 1.55 2.71 13.15
N LEU A 140 2.22 1.87 13.93
CA LEU A 140 3.53 1.34 13.54
C LEU A 140 3.41 0.51 12.24
N GLY A 141 2.35 -0.30 12.10
CA GLY A 141 2.05 -0.99 10.84
C GLY A 141 1.78 -0.04 9.67
N LEU A 142 1.05 1.07 9.91
CA LEU A 142 0.79 2.11 8.91
C LEU A 142 2.08 2.89 8.54
N PHE A 143 2.94 3.20 9.49
CA PHE A 143 4.25 3.83 9.24
C PHE A 143 5.12 2.94 8.35
N TRP A 144 5.13 1.63 8.63
CA TRP A 144 5.82 0.65 7.81
C TRP A 144 5.27 0.58 6.39
N GLN A 145 3.95 0.60 6.25
CA GLN A 145 3.29 0.62 4.95
C GLN A 145 3.60 1.91 4.17
N LEU A 146 3.42 3.08 4.81
CA LEU A 146 3.69 4.40 4.21
C LEU A 146 5.13 4.48 3.69
N ARG A 147 6.10 4.01 4.51
CA ARG A 147 7.51 4.11 4.12
C ARG A 147 7.84 3.18 2.96
N ARG A 148 7.32 1.95 2.95
CA ARG A 148 7.51 1.01 1.84
C ARG A 148 6.86 1.53 0.55
N ALA A 149 5.64 2.04 0.63
CA ALA A 149 4.97 2.62 -0.53
C ALA A 149 5.75 3.78 -1.12
N TYR A 150 6.21 4.71 -0.28
CA TYR A 150 7.04 5.82 -0.76
C TYR A 150 8.34 5.30 -1.39
N TYR A 151 9.03 4.38 -0.73
CA TYR A 151 10.29 3.79 -1.20
C TYR A 151 10.12 3.15 -2.60
N PHE A 152 9.13 2.28 -2.78
CA PHE A 152 8.95 1.57 -4.04
C PHE A 152 8.35 2.44 -5.15
N ILE A 153 7.51 3.41 -4.84
CA ILE A 153 6.92 4.32 -5.83
C ILE A 153 7.92 5.39 -6.26
N ASP A 154 8.69 5.94 -5.33
CA ASP A 154 9.67 7.00 -5.64
C ASP A 154 10.95 6.43 -6.25
N SER A 155 11.61 5.50 -5.55
CA SER A 155 12.93 4.96 -5.92
C SER A 155 12.85 3.78 -6.88
N GLY A 156 11.74 3.04 -6.90
CA GLY A 156 11.55 1.86 -7.74
C GLY A 156 11.19 2.17 -9.19
N LEU A 157 10.81 3.43 -9.51
CA LEU A 157 10.40 3.86 -10.84
C LEU A 157 11.34 4.93 -11.37
N LEU A 158 12.02 4.64 -12.47
CA LEU A 158 12.94 5.57 -13.11
C LEU A 158 12.21 6.68 -13.87
N GLY A 159 12.84 7.85 -13.97
CA GLY A 159 12.36 8.99 -14.75
C GLY A 159 11.63 10.06 -13.95
N THR A 160 11.75 11.32 -14.41
CA THR A 160 11.19 12.53 -13.78
C THR A 160 10.20 13.28 -14.67
N SER A 161 9.86 12.70 -15.84
CA SER A 161 8.91 13.29 -16.79
C SER A 161 7.52 13.50 -16.17
N PRO A 162 6.68 14.39 -16.73
CA PRO A 162 5.32 14.60 -16.22
C PRO A 162 4.48 13.34 -16.18
N CYS A 163 4.61 12.43 -17.18
CA CYS A 163 3.89 11.17 -17.20
C CYS A 163 4.35 10.22 -16.09
N MET A 164 5.65 10.20 -15.73
CA MET A 164 6.16 9.42 -14.60
C MET A 164 5.70 10.00 -13.25
N LYS A 165 5.58 11.32 -13.12
CA LYS A 165 4.98 11.95 -11.94
C LYS A 165 3.51 11.55 -11.80
N GLN A 166 2.76 11.56 -12.90
CA GLN A 166 1.36 11.11 -12.92
C GLN A 166 1.24 9.63 -12.56
N LEU A 167 2.15 8.77 -13.05
CA LEU A 167 2.19 7.36 -12.69
C LEU A 167 2.40 7.18 -11.17
N ARG A 168 3.39 7.86 -10.58
CA ARG A 168 3.61 7.83 -9.11
C ARG A 168 2.39 8.27 -8.33
N HIS A 169 1.74 9.34 -8.79
CA HIS A 169 0.49 9.82 -8.21
C HIS A 169 -0.62 8.75 -8.26
N SER A 170 -0.79 8.08 -9.40
CA SER A 170 -1.80 7.03 -9.56
C SER A 170 -1.49 5.79 -8.70
N LEU A 171 -0.22 5.37 -8.62
CA LEU A 171 0.19 4.26 -7.77
C LEU A 171 -0.04 4.55 -6.28
N TRP A 172 0.26 5.76 -5.82
CA TRP A 172 -0.02 6.16 -4.44
C TRP A 172 -1.52 6.11 -4.12
N ASN A 173 -2.36 6.66 -5.01
CA ASN A 173 -3.81 6.61 -4.87
C ASN A 173 -4.35 5.18 -4.92
N ASN A 174 -3.72 4.28 -5.65
CA ASN A 174 -4.07 2.87 -5.67
C ASN A 174 -3.76 2.17 -4.33
N VAL A 175 -2.70 2.57 -3.64
CA VAL A 175 -2.33 2.02 -2.32
C VAL A 175 -3.17 2.62 -1.19
N PHE A 176 -3.37 3.96 -1.18
CA PHE A 176 -3.96 4.70 -0.06
C PHE A 176 -5.29 5.37 -0.39
N THR A 177 -5.85 5.15 -1.59
CA THR A 177 -7.02 5.86 -2.10
C THR A 177 -6.76 7.37 -2.34
N TYR A 178 -7.78 8.08 -2.81
CA TYR A 178 -7.68 9.54 -3.04
C TYR A 178 -7.69 10.36 -1.73
N ASP A 179 -8.15 9.76 -0.64
CA ASP A 179 -8.16 10.38 0.69
C ASP A 179 -7.60 9.39 1.71
N ALA A 180 -6.39 9.62 2.16
CA ALA A 180 -5.71 8.77 3.13
C ALA A 180 -6.43 8.70 4.50
N ARG A 181 -7.33 9.64 4.83
CA ARG A 181 -8.19 9.56 6.02
C ARG A 181 -9.25 8.46 5.87
N VAL A 182 -9.85 8.36 4.67
CA VAL A 182 -10.80 7.28 4.36
C VAL A 182 -10.07 5.93 4.40
N TYR A 183 -8.86 5.88 3.86
CA TYR A 183 -8.01 4.71 3.94
C TYR A 183 -7.74 4.30 5.40
N ASP A 184 -7.21 5.19 6.22
CA ASP A 184 -6.89 4.91 7.62
C ASP A 184 -8.12 4.49 8.44
N ARG A 185 -9.27 5.07 8.17
CA ARG A 185 -10.51 4.83 8.95
C ARG A 185 -11.22 3.54 8.55
N TYR A 186 -11.23 3.19 7.24
CA TYR A 186 -12.14 2.16 6.71
C TYR A 186 -11.51 1.10 5.83
N LEU A 187 -10.36 1.35 5.19
CA LEU A 187 -9.85 0.53 4.09
C LEU A 187 -8.50 -0.14 4.34
N TRP A 188 -7.77 0.26 5.39
CA TRP A 188 -6.41 -0.22 5.67
C TRP A 188 -6.28 -1.76 5.73
N ASN A 189 -7.35 -2.48 6.05
CA ASN A 189 -7.44 -3.94 6.14
C ASN A 189 -8.43 -4.56 5.15
N ARG A 190 -8.75 -3.87 4.05
CA ARG A 190 -9.71 -4.33 3.02
C ARG A 190 -9.24 -4.07 1.60
N MET A 191 -7.98 -3.69 1.40
CA MET A 191 -7.47 -3.37 0.05
C MET A 191 -7.35 -4.61 -0.85
N GLU A 192 -7.39 -5.80 -0.27
CA GLU A 192 -7.49 -7.06 -1.01
C GLU A 192 -8.77 -7.16 -1.85
N ASP A 193 -9.85 -6.49 -1.46
CA ASP A 193 -11.13 -6.47 -2.20
C ASP A 193 -11.05 -5.69 -3.52
N PHE A 194 -9.99 -4.88 -3.70
CA PHE A 194 -9.81 -4.03 -4.88
C PHE A 194 -8.70 -4.57 -5.78
N SER A 195 -9.09 -5.24 -6.86
CA SER A 195 -8.15 -5.64 -7.91
C SER A 195 -7.64 -4.42 -8.68
N THR A 196 -6.45 -4.56 -9.25
CA THR A 196 -5.82 -3.51 -10.07
C THR A 196 -5.45 -4.07 -11.42
N LEU A 197 -5.80 -3.35 -12.48
CA LEU A 197 -5.40 -3.67 -13.84
C LEU A 197 -4.33 -2.68 -14.32
N ILE A 198 -3.16 -3.19 -14.68
CA ILE A 198 -2.04 -2.40 -15.19
C ILE A 198 -1.91 -2.61 -16.70
N LEU A 199 -2.04 -1.53 -17.44
CA LEU A 199 -1.93 -1.51 -18.89
C LEU A 199 -0.65 -0.80 -19.33
N GLY A 200 -0.03 -1.27 -20.42
CA GLY A 200 1.15 -0.61 -21.00
C GLY A 200 1.87 -1.53 -21.97
N GLU A 201 2.65 -0.97 -22.87
CA GLU A 201 3.43 -1.73 -23.85
C GLU A 201 4.46 -2.65 -23.17
N THR A 202 4.99 -3.61 -23.92
CA THR A 202 6.05 -4.50 -23.41
C THR A 202 7.30 -3.68 -23.08
N GLY A 203 7.92 -3.96 -21.93
CA GLY A 203 9.14 -3.27 -21.49
C GLY A 203 8.94 -1.92 -20.80
N THR A 204 7.70 -1.41 -20.65
CA THR A 204 7.44 -0.09 -20.02
C THR A 204 7.56 -0.08 -18.49
N GLY A 205 7.75 -1.23 -17.84
CA GLY A 205 7.88 -1.32 -16.39
C GLY A 205 6.58 -1.68 -15.64
N LYS A 206 5.61 -2.34 -16.31
CA LYS A 206 4.38 -2.84 -15.65
C LYS A 206 4.66 -3.67 -14.41
N GLY A 207 5.65 -4.58 -14.48
CA GLY A 207 6.07 -5.40 -13.34
C GLY A 207 6.60 -4.57 -12.16
N GLN A 208 7.33 -3.47 -12.43
CA GLN A 208 7.80 -2.56 -11.38
C GLN A 208 6.65 -1.78 -10.73
N ALA A 209 5.69 -1.31 -11.54
CA ALA A 209 4.49 -0.67 -11.03
C ALA A 209 3.65 -1.63 -10.17
N ALA A 210 3.49 -2.89 -10.61
CA ALA A 210 2.83 -3.94 -9.85
C ALA A 210 3.55 -4.25 -8.53
N ALA A 211 4.89 -4.34 -8.56
CA ALA A 211 5.70 -4.57 -7.38
C ALA A 211 5.60 -3.41 -6.37
N ALA A 212 5.53 -2.16 -6.85
CA ALA A 212 5.34 -0.99 -6.00
C ALA A 212 4.01 -1.08 -5.23
N ILE A 213 2.92 -1.52 -5.88
CA ILE A 213 1.63 -1.76 -5.22
C ILE A 213 1.70 -2.97 -4.30
N GLY A 214 2.15 -4.12 -4.82
CA GLY A 214 2.09 -5.41 -4.14
C GLY A 214 2.95 -5.48 -2.87
N ARG A 215 4.08 -4.76 -2.86
CA ARG A 215 4.98 -4.64 -1.69
C ARG A 215 4.53 -3.57 -0.70
N SER A 216 3.47 -2.83 -1.00
CA SER A 216 2.97 -1.72 -0.19
C SER A 216 1.67 -2.05 0.56
N GLY A 217 1.27 -3.31 0.63
CA GLY A 217 0.13 -3.75 1.43
C GLY A 217 0.36 -3.55 2.94
N TYR A 218 -0.72 -3.44 3.71
CA TYR A 218 -0.62 -3.35 5.16
C TYR A 218 -0.19 -4.70 5.76
N ILE A 219 0.84 -4.66 6.59
CA ILE A 219 1.35 -5.82 7.34
C ILE A 219 1.32 -5.46 8.83
N PRO A 220 0.53 -6.18 9.66
CA PRO A 220 0.43 -5.89 11.08
C PRO A 220 1.77 -6.08 11.81
N PHE A 221 2.03 -5.22 12.79
CA PHE A 221 3.10 -5.43 13.75
C PHE A 221 2.63 -6.40 14.85
N ASP A 222 3.50 -7.32 15.24
CA ASP A 222 3.30 -8.21 16.38
C ASP A 222 4.26 -7.83 17.51
N ALA A 223 3.71 -7.24 18.56
CA ALA A 223 4.48 -6.77 19.71
C ALA A 223 5.17 -7.92 20.49
N ARG A 224 4.65 -9.15 20.41
CA ARG A 224 5.23 -10.31 21.12
C ARG A 224 6.55 -10.74 20.50
N SER A 225 6.60 -10.80 19.17
CA SER A 225 7.79 -11.16 18.42
C SER A 225 8.68 -9.96 18.07
N SER A 226 8.19 -8.74 18.27
CA SER A 226 8.81 -7.48 17.80
C SER A 226 9.15 -7.52 16.32
N ARG A 227 8.25 -8.09 15.51
CA ARG A 227 8.38 -8.22 14.05
C ARG A 227 7.07 -7.88 13.35
N PHE A 228 7.12 -7.57 12.07
CA PHE A 228 5.92 -7.59 11.23
C PHE A 228 5.54 -9.05 10.93
N LYS A 229 4.23 -9.32 10.79
CA LYS A 229 3.70 -10.69 10.62
C LYS A 229 4.16 -11.37 9.33
N ALA A 230 4.54 -10.61 8.32
CA ALA A 230 5.04 -11.12 7.04
C ALA A 230 6.14 -10.21 6.50
N SER A 231 7.01 -10.77 5.64
CA SER A 231 7.93 -9.97 4.85
C SER A 231 7.25 -9.52 3.56
N PHE A 232 7.39 -8.25 3.21
CA PHE A 232 6.86 -7.71 1.97
C PHE A 232 7.53 -8.32 0.73
N THR A 233 8.75 -8.83 0.85
CA THR A 233 9.48 -9.48 -0.25
C THR A 233 8.88 -10.85 -0.58
N ALA A 234 8.58 -11.67 0.44
CA ALA A 234 7.97 -12.98 0.29
C ALA A 234 6.45 -12.90 0.00
N SER A 235 5.82 -11.78 0.34
CA SER A 235 4.37 -11.59 0.18
C SER A 235 3.95 -11.14 -1.22
N PHE A 236 4.89 -10.76 -2.10
CA PHE A 236 4.60 -10.41 -3.49
C PHE A 236 5.00 -11.56 -4.42
N ILE A 237 4.00 -12.23 -4.97
CA ILE A 237 4.18 -13.37 -5.89
C ILE A 237 3.84 -12.92 -7.29
N THR A 238 4.63 -13.35 -8.27
CA THR A 238 4.43 -13.05 -9.69
C THR A 238 4.27 -14.34 -10.48
N ILE A 239 3.31 -14.39 -11.38
CA ILE A 239 3.18 -15.44 -12.39
C ILE A 239 2.90 -14.79 -13.74
N ASN A 240 3.67 -15.17 -14.76
CA ASN A 240 3.45 -14.76 -16.13
C ASN A 240 2.66 -15.86 -16.85
N LEU A 241 1.43 -15.55 -17.30
CA LEU A 241 0.53 -16.54 -17.88
C LEU A 241 0.99 -17.02 -19.26
N SER A 242 1.78 -16.21 -19.98
CA SER A 242 2.31 -16.59 -21.30
C SER A 242 3.46 -17.61 -21.24
N GLU A 243 4.08 -17.82 -20.06
CA GLU A 243 5.19 -18.76 -19.90
C GLU A 243 4.75 -20.22 -19.79
N PHE A 244 3.46 -20.48 -19.55
CA PHE A 244 2.95 -21.82 -19.29
C PHE A 244 2.03 -22.30 -20.42
N PRO A 245 2.17 -23.56 -20.86
CA PRO A 245 1.15 -24.19 -21.69
C PRO A 245 -0.21 -24.19 -20.99
N GLU A 246 -1.30 -24.07 -21.75
CA GLU A 246 -2.66 -24.04 -21.24
C GLU A 246 -2.98 -25.21 -20.28
N THR A 247 -2.43 -26.38 -20.54
CA THR A 247 -2.58 -27.61 -19.72
C THR A 247 -1.94 -27.51 -18.34
N LEU A 248 -0.93 -26.66 -18.14
CA LEU A 248 -0.21 -26.51 -16.87
C LEU A 248 -0.63 -25.25 -16.11
N ILE A 249 -1.13 -24.22 -16.79
CA ILE A 249 -1.44 -22.94 -16.17
C ILE A 249 -2.44 -23.06 -14.99
N GLU A 250 -3.42 -23.95 -15.11
CA GLU A 250 -4.39 -24.18 -14.04
C GLU A 250 -3.73 -24.78 -12.80
N SER A 251 -2.78 -25.72 -13.01
CA SER A 251 -2.02 -26.31 -11.92
C SER A 251 -1.11 -25.28 -11.21
N GLU A 252 -0.46 -24.40 -11.98
CA GLU A 252 0.38 -23.34 -11.42
C GLU A 252 -0.44 -22.29 -10.66
N LEU A 253 -1.61 -21.94 -11.15
CA LEU A 253 -2.51 -20.99 -10.51
C LEU A 253 -3.16 -21.57 -9.25
N PHE A 254 -3.87 -22.68 -9.39
CA PHE A 254 -4.78 -23.23 -8.37
C PHE A 254 -4.21 -24.40 -7.58
N GLY A 255 -3.08 -24.96 -8.04
CA GLY A 255 -2.53 -26.21 -7.50
C GLY A 255 -3.27 -27.44 -7.99
N HIS A 256 -2.74 -28.62 -7.68
CA HIS A 256 -3.40 -29.89 -7.97
C HIS A 256 -3.21 -30.92 -6.87
N ARG A 257 -4.12 -31.88 -6.82
CA ARG A 257 -4.00 -33.06 -5.97
C ARG A 257 -3.36 -34.21 -6.76
N LYS A 258 -2.64 -35.07 -6.07
CA LYS A 258 -2.08 -36.30 -6.61
C LYS A 258 -3.14 -37.10 -7.40
N GLY A 259 -2.83 -37.49 -8.62
CA GLY A 259 -3.74 -38.20 -9.52
C GLY A 259 -4.75 -37.34 -10.26
N ALA A 260 -4.69 -36.03 -10.17
CA ALA A 260 -5.62 -35.09 -10.82
C ALA A 260 -5.56 -35.17 -12.37
N PHE A 261 -4.40 -35.52 -12.93
CA PHE A 261 -4.17 -35.73 -14.34
C PHE A 261 -2.96 -36.65 -14.55
N THR A 262 -2.74 -37.12 -15.79
CA THR A 262 -1.58 -37.96 -16.13
C THR A 262 -0.29 -37.21 -15.87
N GLY A 263 0.52 -37.68 -14.93
CA GLY A 263 1.75 -37.01 -14.48
C GLY A 263 1.64 -36.26 -13.16
N ALA A 264 0.46 -36.16 -12.53
CA ALA A 264 0.27 -35.61 -11.20
C ALA A 264 0.71 -36.62 -10.12
N VAL A 265 2.04 -36.78 -9.94
CA VAL A 265 2.64 -37.77 -9.03
C VAL A 265 2.46 -37.37 -7.58
N ASP A 266 2.53 -36.08 -7.28
CA ASP A 266 2.41 -35.49 -5.93
C ASP A 266 1.38 -34.35 -5.91
N ASN A 267 1.09 -33.83 -4.71
CA ASN A 267 0.31 -32.59 -4.58
C ASN A 267 1.19 -31.39 -4.93
N HIS A 268 0.60 -30.41 -5.62
CA HIS A 268 1.26 -29.13 -5.96
C HIS A 268 0.47 -27.97 -5.39
N GLN A 269 1.16 -27.03 -4.73
CA GLN A 269 0.56 -25.80 -4.23
C GLN A 269 0.66 -24.71 -5.28
N GLY A 270 -0.50 -24.24 -5.77
CA GLY A 270 -0.57 -23.13 -6.73
C GLY A 270 -0.24 -21.78 -6.11
N VAL A 271 -0.09 -20.75 -6.95
CA VAL A 271 0.25 -19.39 -6.47
C VAL A 271 -0.82 -18.79 -5.57
N PHE A 272 -2.10 -19.12 -5.76
CA PHE A 272 -3.19 -18.66 -4.88
C PHE A 272 -3.11 -19.26 -3.48
N GLU A 273 -2.66 -20.52 -3.33
CA GLU A 273 -2.46 -21.16 -2.03
C GLU A 273 -1.21 -20.61 -1.32
N ARG A 274 -0.15 -20.27 -2.08
CA ARG A 274 1.10 -19.73 -1.54
C ARG A 274 1.03 -18.27 -1.14
N CYS A 275 0.08 -17.50 -1.70
CA CYS A 275 -0.07 -16.08 -1.41
C CYS A 275 -0.67 -15.88 -0.02
N SER A 276 0.05 -15.15 0.85
CA SER A 276 -0.40 -14.85 2.21
C SER A 276 -1.56 -13.85 2.24
N GLU A 277 -2.28 -13.79 3.35
CA GLU A 277 -3.34 -12.80 3.60
C GLU A 277 -2.86 -11.34 3.56
N HIS A 278 -1.57 -11.10 3.76
CA HIS A 278 -0.95 -9.77 3.66
C HIS A 278 -0.20 -9.59 2.33
N GLY A 279 -0.40 -10.51 1.39
CA GLY A 279 0.31 -10.54 0.13
C GLY A 279 -0.47 -9.99 -1.04
N ALA A 280 0.23 -9.92 -2.17
CA ALA A 280 -0.35 -9.61 -3.47
C ALA A 280 0.19 -10.57 -4.53
N LEU A 281 -0.68 -10.91 -5.47
CA LEU A 281 -0.38 -11.75 -6.62
C LEU A 281 -0.47 -10.93 -7.90
N LEU A 282 0.64 -10.89 -8.65
CA LEU A 282 0.66 -10.36 -10.01
C LEU A 282 0.37 -11.48 -11.01
N LEU A 283 -0.72 -11.32 -11.74
CA LEU A 283 -1.06 -12.10 -12.94
C LEU A 283 -0.57 -11.31 -14.15
N ASP A 284 0.65 -11.59 -14.60
CA ASP A 284 1.21 -10.90 -15.77
C ASP A 284 0.72 -11.54 -17.06
N GLU A 285 0.58 -10.73 -18.09
CA GLU A 285 0.02 -11.07 -19.40
C GLU A 285 -1.38 -11.74 -19.30
N ILE A 286 -2.27 -11.10 -18.51
CA ILE A 286 -3.65 -11.61 -18.26
C ILE A 286 -4.47 -11.73 -19.55
N GLY A 287 -4.13 -10.99 -20.62
CA GLY A 287 -4.75 -11.09 -21.92
C GLY A 287 -4.56 -12.44 -22.62
N ASP A 288 -3.53 -13.23 -22.21
CA ASP A 288 -3.25 -14.55 -22.77
C ASP A 288 -4.03 -15.68 -22.05
N ALA A 289 -4.77 -15.36 -20.99
CA ALA A 289 -5.58 -16.35 -20.28
C ALA A 289 -6.70 -16.90 -21.16
N SER A 290 -6.82 -18.23 -21.29
CA SER A 290 -7.94 -18.85 -21.98
C SER A 290 -9.27 -18.57 -21.28
N LEU A 291 -10.39 -18.67 -21.99
CA LEU A 291 -11.73 -18.46 -21.42
C LEU A 291 -12.00 -19.38 -20.21
N GLY A 292 -11.47 -20.61 -20.22
CA GLY A 292 -11.57 -21.54 -19.09
C GLY A 292 -10.87 -21.03 -17.84
N VAL A 293 -9.64 -20.50 -18.01
CA VAL A 293 -8.86 -19.89 -16.92
C VAL A 293 -9.54 -18.61 -16.43
N GLN A 294 -10.06 -17.77 -17.34
CA GLN A 294 -10.78 -16.53 -16.96
C GLN A 294 -11.99 -16.82 -16.06
N ILE A 295 -12.76 -17.89 -16.33
CA ILE A 295 -13.91 -18.31 -15.51
C ILE A 295 -13.48 -18.67 -14.09
N LYS A 296 -12.37 -19.39 -13.94
CA LYS A 296 -11.83 -19.77 -12.62
C LYS A 296 -11.26 -18.57 -11.89
N LEU A 297 -10.51 -17.70 -12.57
CA LEU A 297 -9.98 -16.46 -12.01
C LEU A 297 -11.12 -15.50 -11.58
N LEU A 298 -12.21 -15.44 -12.33
CA LEU A 298 -13.38 -14.64 -11.96
C LEU A 298 -13.92 -15.04 -10.59
N ARG A 299 -14.02 -16.35 -10.29
CA ARG A 299 -14.41 -16.82 -8.96
C ARG A 299 -13.47 -16.38 -7.86
N VAL A 300 -12.16 -16.43 -8.12
CA VAL A 300 -11.16 -15.96 -7.14
C VAL A 300 -11.36 -14.49 -6.83
N VAL A 301 -11.58 -13.65 -7.85
CA VAL A 301 -11.73 -12.21 -7.67
C VAL A 301 -13.09 -11.85 -7.05
N GLN A 302 -14.17 -12.60 -7.37
CA GLN A 302 -15.52 -12.35 -6.86
C GLN A 302 -15.76 -12.95 -5.49
N ASP A 303 -15.52 -14.29 -5.39
CA ASP A 303 -15.94 -15.08 -4.25
C ASP A 303 -14.81 -15.27 -3.24
N ARG A 304 -13.58 -14.88 -3.64
CA ARG A 304 -12.35 -15.07 -2.85
C ARG A 304 -12.08 -16.55 -2.58
N GLU A 305 -12.49 -17.42 -3.51
CA GLU A 305 -12.34 -18.86 -3.42
C GLU A 305 -11.77 -19.44 -4.71
N PHE A 306 -10.98 -20.50 -4.54
CA PHE A 306 -10.47 -21.32 -5.64
C PHE A 306 -10.51 -22.80 -5.25
N THR A 307 -10.48 -23.67 -6.25
CA THR A 307 -10.45 -25.13 -6.02
C THR A 307 -9.26 -25.73 -6.76
N PRO A 308 -8.33 -26.43 -6.07
CA PRO A 308 -7.25 -27.15 -6.71
C PRO A 308 -7.75 -28.19 -7.72
N VAL A 309 -6.99 -28.40 -8.79
CA VAL A 309 -7.34 -29.41 -9.81
C VAL A 309 -7.39 -30.79 -9.18
N GLY A 310 -8.49 -31.55 -9.44
CA GLY A 310 -8.74 -32.85 -8.82
C GLY A 310 -9.23 -32.79 -7.36
N SER A 311 -9.58 -31.60 -6.85
CA SER A 311 -10.22 -31.42 -5.55
C SER A 311 -11.69 -30.97 -5.72
N HIS A 312 -12.52 -31.27 -4.73
CA HIS A 312 -13.88 -30.73 -4.60
C HIS A 312 -14.02 -29.74 -3.44
N THR A 313 -12.93 -29.51 -2.69
CA THR A 313 -12.93 -28.63 -1.52
C THR A 313 -12.41 -27.26 -1.92
N PRO A 314 -13.22 -26.20 -1.83
CA PRO A 314 -12.77 -24.85 -2.09
C PRO A 314 -11.79 -24.39 -1.00
N GLN A 315 -10.87 -23.52 -1.37
CA GLN A 315 -9.92 -22.85 -0.50
C GLN A 315 -10.12 -21.33 -0.62
N ARG A 316 -9.88 -20.62 0.48
CA ARG A 316 -10.03 -19.16 0.51
C ARG A 316 -8.75 -18.48 0.06
N PHE A 317 -8.89 -17.48 -0.78
CA PHE A 317 -7.82 -16.55 -1.15
C PHE A 317 -8.00 -15.22 -0.42
N ALA A 318 -6.99 -14.78 0.30
CA ALA A 318 -7.04 -13.54 1.09
C ALA A 318 -6.08 -12.43 0.59
N GLY A 319 -5.23 -12.71 -0.40
CA GLY A 319 -4.31 -11.74 -0.96
C GLY A 319 -4.96 -10.75 -1.94
N ARG A 320 -4.23 -9.73 -2.35
CA ARG A 320 -4.66 -8.76 -3.38
C ARG A 320 -4.31 -9.27 -4.77
N VAL A 321 -5.20 -9.10 -5.75
CA VAL A 321 -4.94 -9.42 -7.16
C VAL A 321 -4.53 -8.16 -7.91
N ILE A 322 -3.41 -8.25 -8.62
CA ILE A 322 -2.93 -7.27 -9.59
C ILE A 322 -2.81 -8.01 -10.92
N ALA A 323 -3.41 -7.48 -11.97
CA ALA A 323 -3.30 -8.04 -13.32
C ALA A 323 -2.55 -7.06 -14.22
N ALA A 324 -1.72 -7.56 -15.12
CA ALA A 324 -1.02 -6.73 -16.09
C ALA A 324 -1.11 -7.31 -17.49
N THR A 325 -1.14 -6.46 -18.52
CA THR A 325 -1.05 -6.87 -19.92
C THR A 325 -0.62 -5.73 -20.82
N HIS A 326 -0.02 -6.08 -21.95
CA HIS A 326 0.24 -5.17 -23.06
C HIS A 326 -0.88 -5.19 -24.12
N GLN A 327 -1.78 -6.18 -24.05
CA GLN A 327 -2.82 -6.35 -25.04
C GLN A 327 -3.97 -5.35 -24.87
N ARG A 328 -4.63 -5.03 -25.97
CA ARG A 328 -5.81 -4.17 -25.99
C ARG A 328 -7.06 -4.96 -25.59
N LEU A 329 -7.30 -5.05 -24.29
CA LEU A 329 -8.40 -5.86 -23.75
C LEU A 329 -9.77 -5.54 -24.37
N ASN A 330 -10.02 -4.29 -24.79
CA ASN A 330 -11.28 -3.93 -25.47
C ASN A 330 -11.44 -4.66 -26.81
N GLU A 331 -10.36 -4.82 -27.56
CA GLU A 331 -10.38 -5.57 -28.84
C GLU A 331 -10.65 -7.06 -28.54
N LEU A 332 -9.94 -7.66 -27.58
CA LEU A 332 -10.16 -9.05 -27.16
C LEU A 332 -11.60 -9.31 -26.67
N ARG A 333 -12.21 -8.35 -26.00
CA ARG A 333 -13.62 -8.42 -25.56
C ARG A 333 -14.56 -8.44 -26.75
N HIS A 334 -14.36 -7.57 -27.73
CA HIS A 334 -15.16 -7.56 -28.99
C HIS A 334 -15.01 -8.85 -29.79
N GLU A 335 -13.83 -9.46 -29.77
CA GLU A 335 -13.55 -10.74 -30.39
C GLU A 335 -14.09 -11.95 -29.58
N GLY A 336 -14.64 -11.75 -28.39
CA GLY A 336 -15.08 -12.82 -27.49
C GLY A 336 -13.96 -13.64 -26.86
N ARG A 337 -12.73 -13.18 -26.92
CA ARG A 337 -11.53 -13.82 -26.35
C ARG A 337 -11.27 -13.40 -24.90
N PHE A 338 -11.85 -12.29 -24.45
CA PHE A 338 -11.80 -11.83 -23.06
C PHE A 338 -13.23 -11.53 -22.59
N ARG A 339 -13.61 -12.09 -21.44
CA ARG A 339 -14.96 -11.96 -20.89
C ARG A 339 -15.21 -10.59 -20.29
N ASP A 340 -16.37 -10.00 -20.54
CA ASP A 340 -16.79 -8.71 -20.01
C ASP A 340 -16.90 -8.73 -18.48
N ASP A 341 -17.50 -9.77 -17.91
CA ASP A 341 -17.69 -9.90 -16.47
C ASP A 341 -16.33 -9.97 -15.72
N PHE A 342 -15.37 -10.68 -16.28
CA PHE A 342 -14.01 -10.77 -15.74
C PHE A 342 -13.28 -9.43 -15.85
N PHE A 343 -13.38 -8.74 -16.99
CA PHE A 343 -12.80 -7.41 -17.17
C PHE A 343 -13.28 -6.43 -16.10
N TYR A 344 -14.60 -6.32 -15.88
CA TYR A 344 -15.14 -5.39 -14.89
C TYR A 344 -14.74 -5.71 -13.45
N ARG A 345 -14.45 -6.97 -13.14
CA ARG A 345 -13.96 -7.37 -11.82
C ARG A 345 -12.47 -7.09 -11.64
N LEU A 346 -11.66 -7.22 -12.69
CA LEU A 346 -10.24 -6.88 -12.64
C LEU A 346 -10.00 -5.38 -12.64
N SER A 347 -10.83 -4.61 -13.29
CA SER A 347 -10.67 -3.17 -13.54
C SER A 347 -11.31 -2.29 -12.46
N ALA A 348 -11.28 -2.72 -11.18
CA ALA A 348 -11.72 -1.87 -10.08
C ALA A 348 -10.87 -0.58 -9.99
N ASP A 349 -9.58 -0.68 -10.34
CA ASP A 349 -8.71 0.44 -10.64
C ASP A 349 -7.84 0.12 -11.86
N ILE A 350 -7.65 1.10 -12.75
CA ILE A 350 -6.85 0.94 -13.98
C ILE A 350 -5.70 1.93 -13.96
N ILE A 351 -4.48 1.41 -14.06
CA ILE A 351 -3.26 2.21 -14.16
C ILE A 351 -2.61 1.96 -15.52
N THR A 352 -2.37 3.03 -16.26
CA THR A 352 -1.62 2.96 -17.51
C THR A 352 -0.18 3.38 -17.27
N VAL A 353 0.76 2.47 -17.58
CA VAL A 353 2.20 2.75 -17.52
C VAL A 353 2.58 3.41 -18.83
N PRO A 354 3.15 4.62 -18.80
CA PRO A 354 3.52 5.35 -20.02
C PRO A 354 4.66 4.65 -20.77
N THR A 355 4.72 4.88 -22.07
CA THR A 355 5.90 4.53 -22.88
C THR A 355 7.09 5.39 -22.48
N LEU A 356 8.28 4.83 -22.59
CA LEU A 356 9.55 5.54 -22.30
C LEU A 356 9.82 6.63 -23.32
#